data_71069f5308080a84c082a2549783c739
#
_entry.id   71069f5308080a84c082a2549783c739
#
_cell.length_a   1.000
_cell.length_b   1.000
_cell.length_c   1.000
_cell.angle_alpha   90.00
_cell.angle_beta   90.00
_cell.angle_gamma   90.00
#
_symmetry.space_group_name_H-M   'P 1'
#
loop_
_entity.id
_entity.type
_entity.pdbx_description
1 polymer ?
#
loop_
_entity_poly.entity_id
_entity_poly.type
_entity_poly.pdbx_seq_one_letter_code
_entity_poly.pdbx_strand_id
1 'polypeptide(L)'
;MKQWGLKPEEIDASVTARVPIYISNDSRYFQDKYQAIPIKGYTKLIENILNHKNITVQLNTDYKTLSQNEIKEFKAIFYTGAIDEYFDYQYGELPYRSLKFDIMTIDKEYYQKSVVTNYPNDYDFTIITEHKYFLDEKSNKTIISVEYPQAFSLGENERYYPINNEKNDKLYNKYLRESKRLENVYFFSRLGDYKYYNMDLAVERVFELLKKLENSIFTNK
;
A
#
# COMPACT_ATOMS: atom_id res chain seq x y z
N MET A 1 -5.13 17.05 -9.77
CA MET A 1 -4.79 16.63 -11.16
C MET A 1 -3.41 15.97 -11.21
N LYS A 2 -2.34 16.60 -10.74
CA LYS A 2 -0.95 16.14 -10.86
C LYS A 2 -0.73 14.69 -10.36
N GLN A 3 -1.07 14.37 -9.13
CA GLN A 3 -0.86 13.04 -8.55
C GLN A 3 -1.76 11.96 -9.15
N TRP A 4 -3.01 12.30 -9.44
CA TRP A 4 -4.01 11.32 -9.88
C TRP A 4 -4.12 11.21 -11.41
N GLY A 5 -3.62 12.20 -12.16
CA GLY A 5 -3.78 12.27 -13.61
C GLY A 5 -5.23 12.49 -14.06
N LEU A 6 -6.11 12.85 -13.13
CA LEU A 6 -7.55 13.03 -13.31
C LEU A 6 -7.94 14.46 -12.92
N LYS A 7 -9.07 14.94 -13.43
CA LYS A 7 -9.69 16.17 -12.97
C LYS A 7 -10.35 15.97 -11.59
N PRO A 8 -10.51 17.04 -10.77
CA PRO A 8 -11.12 16.91 -9.44
C PRO A 8 -12.51 16.24 -9.45
N GLU A 9 -13.34 16.51 -10.45
CA GLU A 9 -14.66 15.94 -10.63
C GLU A 9 -14.67 14.46 -11.02
N GLU A 10 -13.51 13.91 -11.45
CA GLU A 10 -13.35 12.51 -11.80
C GLU A 10 -12.78 11.67 -10.65
N ILE A 11 -12.40 12.32 -9.56
CA ILE A 11 -11.82 11.67 -8.38
C ILE A 11 -12.93 11.35 -7.40
N ASP A 12 -13.01 10.10 -6.93
CA ASP A 12 -13.96 9.71 -5.90
C ASP A 12 -13.76 10.51 -4.61
N ALA A 13 -14.85 10.95 -3.98
CA ALA A 13 -14.82 11.77 -2.77
C ALA A 13 -14.09 11.10 -1.60
N SER A 14 -14.06 9.77 -1.53
CA SER A 14 -13.32 9.00 -0.51
C SER A 14 -11.82 9.26 -0.54
N VAL A 15 -11.26 9.59 -1.70
CA VAL A 15 -9.84 9.91 -1.86
C VAL A 15 -9.47 11.22 -1.15
N THR A 16 -10.34 12.23 -1.25
CA THR A 16 -10.13 13.54 -0.61
C THR A 16 -10.55 13.53 0.86
N ALA A 17 -11.58 12.76 1.21
CA ALA A 17 -12.05 12.60 2.60
C ALA A 17 -11.00 11.99 3.54
N ARG A 18 -9.96 11.34 2.99
CA ARG A 18 -8.84 10.80 3.75
C ARG A 18 -8.01 11.87 4.47
N VAL A 19 -7.97 13.09 3.95
CA VAL A 19 -7.26 14.21 4.57
C VAL A 19 -8.27 15.03 5.37
N PRO A 20 -8.35 14.84 6.69
CA PRO A 20 -9.31 15.58 7.49
C PRO A 20 -8.92 17.07 7.58
N ILE A 21 -9.93 17.92 7.52
CA ILE A 21 -9.78 19.36 7.76
C ILE A 21 -10.38 19.66 9.12
N TYR A 22 -9.56 20.10 10.07
CA TYR A 22 -9.98 20.47 11.41
C TYR A 22 -9.99 21.99 11.59
N ILE A 23 -11.02 22.51 12.23
CA ILE A 23 -11.03 23.88 12.75
C ILE A 23 -10.29 23.86 14.09
N SER A 24 -8.96 23.95 14.04
CA SER A 24 -8.08 23.79 15.19
C SER A 24 -6.77 24.55 14.99
N ASN A 25 -6.10 24.89 16.10
CA ASN A 25 -4.71 25.40 16.10
C ASN A 25 -3.67 24.26 16.06
N ASP A 26 -4.10 22.99 16.07
CA ASP A 26 -3.22 21.84 15.95
C ASP A 26 -2.86 21.62 14.48
N SER A 27 -1.59 21.79 14.12
CA SER A 27 -1.06 21.67 12.78
C SER A 27 -0.63 20.25 12.40
N ARG A 28 -0.80 19.26 13.29
CA ARG A 28 -0.45 17.87 12.98
C ARG A 28 -1.35 17.32 11.87
N TYR A 29 -0.76 16.56 10.99
CA TYR A 29 -1.50 15.90 9.91
C TYR A 29 -2.46 14.83 10.44
N PHE A 30 -2.01 14.04 11.43
CA PHE A 30 -2.81 13.03 12.11
C PHE A 30 -3.09 13.46 13.55
N GLN A 31 -4.31 13.14 14.03
CA GLN A 31 -4.78 13.44 15.39
C GLN A 31 -4.72 12.20 16.31
N ASP A 32 -4.12 11.12 15.83
CA ASP A 32 -4.04 9.86 16.56
C ASP A 32 -3.32 10.02 17.90
N LYS A 33 -3.83 9.32 18.90
CA LYS A 33 -3.25 9.34 20.26
C LYS A 33 -1.83 8.77 20.28
N TYR A 34 -1.57 7.76 19.45
CA TYR A 34 -0.28 7.10 19.36
C TYR A 34 0.30 7.31 17.97
N GLN A 35 1.43 7.98 17.90
CA GLN A 35 2.15 8.25 16.69
C GLN A 35 3.62 7.94 16.94
N ALA A 36 4.21 7.05 16.14
CA ALA A 36 5.60 6.65 16.30
C ALA A 36 6.18 6.13 14.98
N ILE A 37 7.50 6.14 14.91
CA ILE A 37 8.29 5.51 13.83
C ILE A 37 9.20 4.47 14.49
N PRO A 38 9.31 3.26 13.92
CA PRO A 38 10.19 2.23 14.47
C PRO A 38 11.64 2.71 14.49
N ILE A 39 12.27 2.76 15.68
CA ILE A 39 13.63 3.30 15.85
C ILE A 39 14.71 2.58 15.04
N LYS A 40 14.47 1.32 14.67
CA LYS A 40 15.35 0.50 13.80
C LYS A 40 14.80 0.34 12.39
N GLY A 41 13.84 1.17 12.01
CA GLY A 41 13.17 1.12 10.70
C GLY A 41 12.13 0.01 10.55
N TYR A 42 11.35 0.11 9.50
CA TYR A 42 10.23 -0.81 9.23
C TYR A 42 10.70 -2.22 8.87
N THR A 43 11.82 -2.38 8.17
CA THR A 43 12.39 -3.70 7.87
C THR A 43 12.61 -4.50 9.14
N LYS A 44 13.24 -3.87 10.17
CA LYS A 44 13.51 -4.54 11.44
C LYS A 44 12.24 -4.84 12.22
N LEU A 45 11.23 -3.98 12.14
CA LEU A 45 9.91 -4.24 12.72
C LEU A 45 9.29 -5.50 12.11
N ILE A 46 9.26 -5.61 10.79
CA ILE A 46 8.69 -6.77 10.09
C ILE A 46 9.50 -8.04 10.37
N GLU A 47 10.84 -7.97 10.33
CA GLU A 47 11.70 -9.10 10.71
C GLU A 47 11.36 -9.63 12.11
N ASN A 48 11.16 -8.73 13.08
CA ASN A 48 10.82 -9.13 14.45
C ASN A 48 9.44 -9.78 14.52
N ILE A 49 8.45 -9.29 13.78
CA ILE A 49 7.10 -9.89 13.69
C ILE A 49 7.17 -11.29 13.07
N LEU A 50 7.95 -11.46 12.02
CA LEU A 50 8.10 -12.72 11.31
C LEU A 50 9.01 -13.73 12.02
N ASN A 51 9.80 -13.30 12.99
CA ASN A 51 10.71 -14.17 13.76
C ASN A 51 9.94 -15.02 14.79
N HIS A 52 9.19 -15.99 14.32
CA HIS A 52 8.41 -16.91 15.14
C HIS A 52 8.54 -18.35 14.64
N LYS A 53 8.62 -19.32 15.54
CA LYS A 53 8.85 -20.74 15.22
C LYS A 53 7.85 -21.38 14.25
N ASN A 54 6.64 -20.82 14.17
CA ASN A 54 5.57 -21.31 13.29
C ASN A 54 5.46 -20.50 11.99
N ILE A 55 6.38 -19.60 11.71
CA ILE A 55 6.39 -18.78 10.50
C ILE A 55 7.63 -19.15 9.68
N THR A 56 7.41 -19.54 8.44
CA THR A 56 8.46 -19.76 7.45
C THR A 56 8.36 -18.65 6.39
N VAL A 57 9.43 -17.91 6.20
CA VAL A 57 9.52 -16.87 5.17
C VAL A 57 10.28 -17.42 3.98
N GLN A 58 9.68 -17.36 2.81
CA GLN A 58 10.30 -17.76 1.55
C GLN A 58 10.36 -16.54 0.61
N LEU A 59 11.55 -16.03 0.38
CA LEU A 59 11.79 -14.90 -0.51
C LEU A 59 11.98 -15.37 -1.96
N ASN A 60 11.85 -14.43 -2.91
CA ASN A 60 12.01 -14.68 -4.36
C ASN A 60 11.11 -15.81 -4.89
N THR A 61 9.94 -15.96 -4.29
CA THR A 61 8.96 -16.97 -4.67
C THR A 61 7.66 -16.28 -5.04
N ASP A 62 7.31 -16.30 -6.31
CA ASP A 62 6.01 -15.82 -6.79
C ASP A 62 4.96 -16.92 -6.56
N TYR A 63 3.76 -16.52 -6.11
CA TYR A 63 2.64 -17.43 -5.92
C TYR A 63 2.33 -18.23 -7.21
N LYS A 64 2.42 -17.60 -8.37
CA LYS A 64 2.16 -18.24 -9.67
C LYS A 64 3.19 -19.32 -10.06
N THR A 65 4.34 -19.35 -9.40
CA THR A 65 5.35 -20.39 -9.62
C THR A 65 5.13 -21.64 -8.78
N LEU A 66 4.22 -21.59 -7.80
CA LEU A 66 3.87 -22.74 -6.97
C LEU A 66 3.07 -23.76 -7.79
N SER A 67 3.40 -25.04 -7.60
CA SER A 67 2.65 -26.12 -8.22
C SER A 67 1.26 -26.29 -7.58
N GLN A 68 0.32 -26.85 -8.31
CA GLN A 68 -1.01 -27.14 -7.80
C GLN A 68 -0.99 -28.09 -6.59
N ASN A 69 0.03 -28.95 -6.47
CA ASN A 69 0.19 -29.85 -5.32
C ASN A 69 0.59 -29.07 -4.07
N GLU A 70 1.55 -28.15 -4.18
CA GLU A 70 1.94 -27.27 -3.08
C GLU A 70 0.78 -26.40 -2.62
N ILE A 71 0.02 -25.81 -3.55
CA ILE A 71 -1.14 -24.97 -3.23
C ILE A 71 -2.22 -25.76 -2.46
N LYS A 72 -2.45 -27.02 -2.79
CA LYS A 72 -3.44 -27.88 -2.13
C LYS A 72 -3.07 -28.29 -0.70
N GLU A 73 -1.80 -28.16 -0.30
CA GLU A 73 -1.36 -28.45 1.06
C GLU A 73 -1.81 -27.37 2.06
N PHE A 74 -2.14 -26.17 1.58
CA PHE A 74 -2.57 -25.07 2.44
C PHE A 74 -4.07 -25.14 2.74
N LYS A 75 -4.43 -25.06 4.02
CA LYS A 75 -5.82 -24.96 4.47
C LYS A 75 -6.48 -23.65 4.06
N ALA A 76 -5.70 -22.57 4.02
CA ALA A 76 -6.13 -21.24 3.61
C ALA A 76 -4.97 -20.49 2.96
N ILE A 77 -5.27 -19.71 1.96
CA ILE A 77 -4.34 -18.84 1.23
C ILE A 77 -4.81 -17.40 1.40
N PHE A 78 -3.95 -16.56 1.92
CA PHE A 78 -4.19 -15.14 2.11
C PHE A 78 -3.41 -14.37 1.03
N TYR A 79 -4.08 -14.06 -0.07
CA TYR A 79 -3.44 -13.41 -1.21
C TYR A 79 -3.52 -11.89 -1.07
N THR A 80 -2.35 -11.23 -0.99
CA THR A 80 -2.22 -9.78 -0.83
C THR A 80 -1.82 -9.06 -2.11
N GLY A 81 -1.57 -9.79 -3.20
CA GLY A 81 -1.30 -9.24 -4.52
C GLY A 81 -2.55 -8.67 -5.19
N ALA A 82 -2.39 -8.19 -6.42
CA ALA A 82 -3.49 -7.63 -7.19
C ALA A 82 -4.48 -8.72 -7.61
N ILE A 83 -5.77 -8.47 -7.36
CA ILE A 83 -6.81 -9.46 -7.62
C ILE A 83 -6.94 -9.79 -9.12
N ASP A 84 -6.79 -8.81 -10.00
CA ASP A 84 -6.81 -8.99 -11.45
C ASP A 84 -5.64 -9.85 -11.94
N GLU A 85 -4.47 -9.70 -11.33
CA GLU A 85 -3.28 -10.50 -11.62
C GLU A 85 -3.45 -11.97 -11.19
N TYR A 86 -4.10 -12.23 -10.06
CA TYR A 86 -4.44 -13.59 -9.64
C TYR A 86 -5.27 -14.33 -10.69
N PHE A 87 -6.19 -13.64 -11.34
CA PHE A 87 -7.09 -14.17 -12.37
C PHE A 87 -6.57 -13.94 -13.80
N ASP A 88 -5.25 -13.75 -14.00
CA ASP A 88 -4.61 -13.58 -15.30
C ASP A 88 -5.28 -12.52 -16.18
N TYR A 89 -5.76 -11.45 -15.54
CA TYR A 89 -6.40 -10.30 -16.21
C TYR A 89 -7.59 -10.65 -17.12
N GLN A 90 -8.29 -11.73 -16.85
CA GLN A 90 -9.37 -12.27 -17.70
C GLN A 90 -10.51 -11.27 -18.01
N TYR A 91 -10.68 -10.22 -17.22
CA TYR A 91 -11.64 -9.13 -17.42
C TYR A 91 -10.97 -7.80 -17.80
N GLY A 92 -9.65 -7.79 -17.95
CA GLY A 92 -8.81 -6.61 -18.17
C GLY A 92 -8.13 -6.10 -16.89
N GLU A 93 -7.10 -5.28 -17.09
CA GLU A 93 -6.30 -4.73 -16.01
C GLU A 93 -7.09 -3.71 -15.17
N LEU A 94 -6.94 -3.76 -13.87
CA LEU A 94 -7.43 -2.73 -12.96
C LEU A 94 -6.50 -1.51 -13.02
N PRO A 95 -7.03 -0.30 -13.23
CA PRO A 95 -6.21 0.90 -13.34
C PRO A 95 -5.59 1.33 -12.01
N TYR A 96 -4.30 1.65 -12.05
CA TYR A 96 -3.55 2.19 -10.92
C TYR A 96 -2.74 3.44 -11.31
N ARG A 97 -2.37 4.22 -10.30
CA ARG A 97 -1.26 5.15 -10.38
C ARG A 97 0.01 4.49 -9.91
N SER A 98 1.12 4.95 -10.45
CA SER A 98 2.46 4.56 -10.04
C SER A 98 3.27 5.79 -9.60
N LEU A 99 4.42 5.54 -9.01
CA LEU A 99 5.37 6.55 -8.58
C LEU A 99 6.77 6.17 -9.05
N LYS A 100 7.55 7.19 -9.44
CA LYS A 100 8.98 7.09 -9.59
C LYS A 100 9.65 7.88 -8.48
N PHE A 101 10.71 7.35 -7.90
CA PHE A 101 11.51 8.02 -6.88
C PHE A 101 12.93 8.24 -7.36
N ASP A 102 13.39 9.49 -7.28
CA ASP A 102 14.80 9.81 -7.41
C ASP A 102 15.37 10.03 -6.00
N ILE A 103 16.27 9.13 -5.57
CA ILE A 103 16.91 9.19 -4.25
C ILE A 103 18.29 9.80 -4.41
N MET A 104 18.57 10.86 -3.65
CA MET A 104 19.80 11.63 -3.77
C MET A 104 20.43 11.89 -2.42
N THR A 105 21.76 11.75 -2.35
CA THR A 105 22.55 12.25 -1.23
C THR A 105 22.96 13.69 -1.49
N ILE A 106 22.64 14.59 -0.58
CA ILE A 106 22.93 16.02 -0.66
C ILE A 106 24.04 16.36 0.35
N ASP A 107 25.05 17.07 -0.09
CA ASP A 107 26.20 17.51 0.74
C ASP A 107 25.84 18.79 1.51
N LYS A 108 24.83 18.67 2.37
CA LYS A 108 24.33 19.70 3.30
C LYS A 108 23.77 19.01 4.54
N GLU A 109 23.83 19.69 5.68
CA GLU A 109 23.25 19.18 6.92
C GLU A 109 21.74 18.96 6.77
N TYR A 110 21.01 19.95 6.22
CA TYR A 110 19.59 19.85 5.88
C TYR A 110 19.32 20.43 4.50
N TYR A 111 18.41 19.82 3.76
CA TYR A 111 17.95 20.28 2.46
C TYR A 111 16.72 21.19 2.59
N GLN A 112 15.78 20.83 3.47
CA GLN A 112 14.52 21.54 3.69
C GLN A 112 14.23 21.70 5.19
N LYS A 113 13.17 22.45 5.54
CA LYS A 113 12.82 22.77 6.94
C LYS A 113 11.86 21.76 7.58
N SER A 114 11.41 20.77 6.84
CA SER A 114 10.43 19.77 7.27
C SER A 114 10.75 18.40 6.68
N VAL A 115 10.26 17.34 7.33
CA VAL A 115 10.43 15.96 6.86
C VAL A 115 9.84 15.75 5.46
N VAL A 116 8.69 16.35 5.18
CA VAL A 116 7.98 16.25 3.88
C VAL A 116 7.57 17.64 3.44
N THR A 117 7.85 17.95 2.17
CA THR A 117 7.37 19.16 1.49
C THR A 117 6.58 18.78 0.25
N ASN A 118 5.34 19.29 0.14
CA ASN A 118 4.48 19.05 -1.01
C ASN A 118 4.63 20.17 -2.05
N TYR A 119 4.63 19.79 -3.32
CA TYR A 119 4.75 20.68 -4.48
C TYR A 119 3.54 20.50 -5.41
N PRO A 120 2.42 21.16 -5.11
CA PRO A 120 1.15 20.89 -5.81
C PRO A 120 1.11 21.42 -7.26
N ASN A 121 1.89 22.44 -7.62
CA ASN A 121 1.72 23.18 -8.86
C ASN A 121 2.94 23.14 -9.81
N ASP A 122 4.02 23.83 -9.51
CA ASP A 122 4.98 24.35 -10.49
C ASP A 122 6.05 23.34 -10.98
N TYR A 123 6.13 22.18 -10.39
CA TYR A 123 7.13 21.15 -10.72
C TYR A 123 6.47 19.89 -11.24
N ASP A 124 7.21 19.01 -11.88
CA ASP A 124 6.75 17.68 -12.32
C ASP A 124 6.73 16.65 -11.19
N PHE A 125 7.48 16.86 -10.11
CA PHE A 125 7.41 16.07 -8.87
C PHE A 125 6.35 16.62 -7.90
N THR A 126 5.86 15.75 -7.01
CA THR A 126 4.79 16.04 -6.05
C THR A 126 5.29 16.25 -4.63
N ILE A 127 6.33 15.52 -4.23
CA ILE A 127 6.80 15.48 -2.84
C ILE A 127 8.33 15.41 -2.83
N ILE A 128 8.94 16.10 -1.86
CA ILE A 128 10.32 15.83 -1.43
C ILE A 128 10.27 15.39 0.02
N THR A 129 10.84 14.22 0.30
CA THR A 129 11.01 13.69 1.66
C THR A 129 12.48 13.73 2.04
N GLU A 130 12.81 14.33 3.19
CA GLU A 130 14.16 14.33 3.76
C GLU A 130 14.22 13.32 4.91
N HIS A 131 14.95 12.23 4.69
CA HIS A 131 14.86 11.03 5.51
C HIS A 131 15.44 11.16 6.93
N LYS A 132 16.48 11.98 7.14
CA LYS A 132 17.12 12.12 8.44
C LYS A 132 16.19 12.62 9.56
N TYR A 133 15.14 13.38 9.19
CA TYR A 133 14.15 13.84 10.18
C TYR A 133 13.38 12.72 10.88
N PHE A 134 13.22 11.55 10.23
CA PHE A 134 12.44 10.46 10.83
C PHE A 134 13.06 9.90 12.10
N LEU A 135 14.40 9.90 12.19
CA LEU A 135 15.13 9.35 13.34
C LEU A 135 16.04 10.39 14.02
N ASP A 136 15.88 11.67 13.70
CA ASP A 136 16.72 12.79 14.18
C ASP A 136 18.22 12.50 14.00
N GLU A 137 18.60 11.97 12.83
CA GLU A 137 19.98 11.61 12.54
C GLU A 137 20.86 12.83 12.43
N LYS A 138 22.06 12.77 13.04
CA LYS A 138 23.06 13.83 12.96
C LYS A 138 24.11 13.47 11.91
N SER A 139 24.17 14.28 10.86
CA SER A 139 25.11 14.10 9.75
C SER A 139 25.27 15.40 9.00
N ASN A 140 26.46 15.66 8.48
CA ASN A 140 26.73 16.80 7.59
C ASN A 140 26.15 16.62 6.18
N LYS A 141 25.62 15.42 5.88
CA LYS A 141 24.93 15.09 4.63
C LYS A 141 23.50 14.65 4.92
N THR A 142 22.64 14.78 3.94
CA THR A 142 21.27 14.31 4.04
C THR A 142 20.86 13.51 2.81
N ILE A 143 19.88 12.63 2.99
CA ILE A 143 19.26 11.87 1.89
C ILE A 143 17.86 12.40 1.68
N ILE A 144 17.55 12.73 0.43
CA ILE A 144 16.20 13.09 0.02
C ILE A 144 15.66 12.10 -1.02
N SER A 145 14.36 11.91 -1.05
CA SER A 145 13.66 11.29 -2.15
C SER A 145 12.68 12.27 -2.79
N VAL A 146 12.74 12.36 -4.11
CA VAL A 146 11.85 13.17 -4.94
C VAL A 146 10.84 12.25 -5.61
N GLU A 147 9.54 12.49 -5.40
CA GLU A 147 8.45 11.66 -5.88
C GLU A 147 7.85 12.22 -7.16
N TYR A 148 7.83 11.42 -8.22
CA TYR A 148 7.21 11.75 -9.50
C TYR A 148 5.98 10.87 -9.73
N PRO A 149 4.79 11.44 -9.91
CA PRO A 149 3.58 10.69 -10.21
C PRO A 149 3.58 10.24 -11.67
N GLN A 150 3.25 8.97 -11.90
CA GLN A 150 3.14 8.42 -13.25
C GLN A 150 1.96 7.44 -13.36
N ALA A 151 1.59 7.09 -14.59
CA ALA A 151 0.64 6.01 -14.83
C ALA A 151 1.27 4.66 -14.48
N PHE A 152 0.47 3.73 -13.99
CA PHE A 152 0.89 2.34 -13.89
C PHE A 152 0.96 1.72 -15.30
N SER A 153 1.97 0.91 -15.52
CA SER A 153 2.19 0.15 -16.75
C SER A 153 2.68 -1.26 -16.36
N LEU A 154 1.95 -2.27 -16.76
CA LEU A 154 2.22 -3.67 -16.37
C LEU A 154 3.62 -4.10 -16.84
N GLY A 155 4.41 -4.64 -15.92
CA GLY A 155 5.79 -5.08 -16.17
C GLY A 155 6.83 -3.97 -16.23
N GLU A 156 6.43 -2.68 -16.16
CA GLU A 156 7.36 -1.54 -16.20
C GLU A 156 7.53 -0.86 -14.85
N ASN A 157 6.46 -0.79 -14.04
CA ASN A 157 6.48 -0.11 -12.74
C ASN A 157 5.49 -0.72 -11.75
N GLU A 158 5.53 -0.20 -10.50
CA GLU A 158 4.74 -0.74 -9.39
C GLU A 158 3.37 -0.07 -9.23
N ARG A 159 2.40 -0.81 -8.70
CA ARG A 159 1.07 -0.33 -8.33
C ARG A 159 1.11 0.41 -7.00
N TYR A 160 0.81 1.72 -6.98
CA TYR A 160 0.77 2.50 -5.74
C TYR A 160 -0.64 2.84 -5.29
N TYR A 161 -1.46 3.39 -6.17
CA TYR A 161 -2.80 3.88 -5.84
C TYR A 161 -3.84 3.35 -6.81
N PRO A 162 -4.88 2.64 -6.34
CA PRO A 162 -6.01 2.28 -7.19
C PRO A 162 -6.75 3.53 -7.66
N ILE A 163 -7.23 3.53 -8.89
CA ILE A 163 -8.04 4.62 -9.46
C ILE A 163 -9.51 4.23 -9.29
N ASN A 164 -10.11 4.61 -8.15
CA ASN A 164 -11.49 4.32 -7.87
C ASN A 164 -12.42 5.28 -8.63
N ASN A 165 -13.33 4.72 -9.40
CA ASN A 165 -14.47 5.36 -10.03
C ASN A 165 -15.50 4.29 -10.42
N GLU A 166 -16.71 4.69 -10.80
CA GLU A 166 -17.80 3.75 -11.10
C GLU A 166 -17.42 2.68 -12.15
N LYS A 167 -16.66 3.05 -13.19
CA LYS A 167 -16.22 2.13 -14.23
C LYS A 167 -15.26 1.07 -13.68
N ASN A 168 -14.29 1.50 -12.91
CA ASN A 168 -13.25 0.63 -12.36
C ASN A 168 -13.80 -0.25 -11.24
N ASP A 169 -14.73 0.28 -10.45
CA ASP A 169 -15.44 -0.49 -9.42
C ASP A 169 -16.31 -1.59 -10.05
N LYS A 170 -16.95 -1.34 -11.20
CA LYS A 170 -17.64 -2.38 -11.97
C LYS A 170 -16.68 -3.48 -12.44
N LEU A 171 -15.47 -3.12 -12.85
CA LEU A 171 -14.45 -4.08 -13.26
C LEU A 171 -13.95 -4.89 -12.04
N TYR A 172 -13.60 -4.23 -10.94
CA TYR A 172 -13.22 -4.87 -9.69
C TYR A 172 -14.28 -5.85 -9.18
N ASN A 173 -15.57 -5.46 -9.25
CA ASN A 173 -16.68 -6.31 -8.83
C ASN A 173 -16.83 -7.59 -9.68
N LYS A 174 -16.30 -7.65 -10.91
CA LYS A 174 -16.24 -8.90 -11.67
C LYS A 174 -15.24 -9.88 -11.01
N TYR A 175 -14.04 -9.40 -10.69
CA TYR A 175 -13.02 -10.18 -9.98
C TYR A 175 -13.48 -10.59 -8.59
N LEU A 176 -14.13 -9.69 -7.85
CA LEU A 176 -14.68 -10.00 -6.53
C LEU A 176 -15.77 -11.11 -6.58
N ARG A 177 -16.52 -11.23 -7.67
CA ARG A 177 -17.47 -12.33 -7.85
C ARG A 177 -16.75 -13.67 -8.11
N GLU A 178 -15.68 -13.65 -8.89
CA GLU A 178 -14.86 -14.86 -9.11
C GLU A 178 -14.16 -15.29 -7.82
N SER A 179 -13.62 -14.36 -7.05
CA SER A 179 -12.95 -14.69 -5.79
C SER A 179 -13.85 -15.40 -4.78
N LYS A 180 -15.16 -15.08 -4.78
CA LYS A 180 -16.16 -15.74 -3.93
C LYS A 180 -16.45 -17.20 -4.30
N ARG A 181 -15.99 -17.66 -5.46
CA ARG A 181 -16.12 -19.07 -5.89
C ARG A 181 -14.97 -19.94 -5.40
N LEU A 182 -13.91 -19.32 -4.89
CA LEU A 182 -12.78 -20.01 -4.31
C LEU A 182 -13.06 -20.37 -2.84
N GLU A 183 -12.83 -21.61 -2.46
CA GLU A 183 -13.19 -22.10 -1.13
C GLU A 183 -12.22 -21.67 -0.04
N ASN A 184 -10.92 -21.54 -0.37
CA ASN A 184 -9.86 -21.33 0.61
C ASN A 184 -8.89 -20.21 0.27
N VAL A 185 -9.23 -19.32 -0.68
CA VAL A 185 -8.41 -18.18 -1.06
C VAL A 185 -9.12 -16.88 -0.66
N TYR A 186 -8.42 -16.06 0.10
CA TYR A 186 -8.94 -14.81 0.65
C TYR A 186 -8.11 -13.63 0.16
N PHE A 187 -8.77 -12.70 -0.51
CA PHE A 187 -8.14 -11.48 -1.01
C PHE A 187 -8.31 -10.36 0.00
N PHE A 188 -7.26 -9.62 0.25
CA PHE A 188 -7.27 -8.44 1.09
C PHE A 188 -6.02 -7.59 0.83
N SER A 189 -5.86 -6.47 1.51
CA SER A 189 -4.84 -5.46 1.29
C SER A 189 -5.24 -4.40 0.25
N ARG A 190 -4.36 -3.41 0.04
CA ARG A 190 -4.58 -2.35 -0.97
C ARG A 190 -4.84 -2.90 -2.37
N LEU A 191 -4.14 -3.95 -2.76
CA LEU A 191 -4.25 -4.57 -4.09
C LEU A 191 -5.41 -5.57 -4.16
N GLY A 192 -5.59 -6.40 -3.12
CA GLY A 192 -6.67 -7.39 -3.08
C GLY A 192 -8.05 -6.77 -2.91
N ASP A 193 -8.19 -5.72 -2.10
CA ASP A 193 -9.45 -5.00 -1.89
C ASP A 193 -9.64 -3.84 -2.91
N TYR A 194 -8.67 -3.57 -3.77
CA TYR A 194 -8.66 -2.42 -4.69
C TYR A 194 -8.99 -1.10 -3.98
N LYS A 195 -8.37 -0.87 -2.80
CA LYS A 195 -8.62 0.29 -1.94
C LYS A 195 -7.33 0.93 -1.46
N TYR A 196 -7.39 2.24 -1.24
CA TYR A 196 -6.29 2.97 -0.63
C TYR A 196 -6.39 2.90 0.90
N TYR A 197 -5.46 2.19 1.54
CA TYR A 197 -5.33 2.11 3.00
C TYR A 197 -4.07 2.79 3.50
N ASN A 198 -4.12 3.42 4.67
CA ASN A 198 -2.96 3.66 5.49
C ASN A 198 -2.53 2.35 6.19
N MET A 199 -1.36 2.33 6.83
CA MET A 199 -0.82 1.11 7.46
C MET A 199 -1.70 0.58 8.58
N ASP A 200 -2.27 1.46 9.41
CA ASP A 200 -3.20 1.15 10.49
C ASP A 200 -4.46 0.45 9.97
N LEU A 201 -5.10 1.02 8.95
CA LEU A 201 -6.27 0.43 8.31
C LEU A 201 -5.96 -0.91 7.62
N ALA A 202 -4.75 -1.07 7.07
CA ALA A 202 -4.32 -2.34 6.52
C ALA A 202 -4.24 -3.43 7.61
N VAL A 203 -3.73 -3.10 8.78
CA VAL A 203 -3.67 -4.02 9.94
C VAL A 203 -5.08 -4.30 10.48
N GLU A 204 -5.93 -3.28 10.64
CA GLU A 204 -7.32 -3.44 11.06
C GLU A 204 -8.07 -4.39 10.12
N ARG A 205 -7.87 -4.24 8.81
CA ARG A 205 -8.48 -5.12 7.80
C ARG A 205 -8.09 -6.60 7.97
N VAL A 206 -6.84 -6.88 8.39
CA VAL A 206 -6.40 -8.25 8.71
C VAL A 206 -7.17 -8.79 9.91
N PHE A 207 -7.31 -8.02 10.99
CA PHE A 207 -8.07 -8.45 12.17
C PHE A 207 -9.55 -8.69 11.87
N GLU A 208 -10.18 -7.83 11.06
CA GLU A 208 -11.55 -8.05 10.61
C GLU A 208 -11.71 -9.36 9.83
N LEU A 209 -10.77 -9.64 8.92
CA LEU A 209 -10.79 -10.86 8.13
C LEU A 209 -10.62 -12.09 9.03
N LEU A 210 -9.62 -12.08 9.90
CA LEU A 210 -9.39 -13.18 10.84
C LEU A 210 -10.61 -13.46 11.72
N LYS A 211 -11.22 -12.43 12.28
CA LYS A 211 -12.44 -12.57 13.10
C LYS A 211 -13.61 -13.22 12.33
N LYS A 212 -13.75 -12.91 11.04
CA LYS A 212 -14.78 -13.54 10.18
C LYS A 212 -14.47 -15.01 9.90
N LEU A 213 -13.19 -15.36 9.79
CA LEU A 213 -12.72 -16.67 9.39
C LEU A 213 -12.45 -17.60 10.59
N GLU A 214 -12.41 -17.06 11.81
CA GLU A 214 -12.07 -17.79 13.02
C GLU A 214 -12.91 -19.05 13.19
N ASN A 215 -14.21 -18.95 12.93
CA ASN A 215 -15.13 -20.08 13.02
C ASN A 215 -15.07 -21.06 11.82
N SER A 216 -14.52 -20.66 10.68
CA SER A 216 -14.49 -21.50 9.48
C SER A 216 -13.16 -22.20 9.27
N ILE A 217 -12.05 -21.57 9.60
CA ILE A 217 -10.70 -22.12 9.36
C ILE A 217 -10.15 -22.83 10.59
N PHE A 218 -10.46 -22.33 11.81
CA PHE A 218 -9.83 -22.80 13.04
C PHE A 218 -10.67 -23.75 13.87
N THR A 219 -11.96 -23.90 13.59
CA THR A 219 -12.88 -24.78 14.36
C THR A 219 -13.07 -26.19 13.82
N ASN A 220 -12.53 -26.51 12.64
CA ASN A 220 -12.48 -27.90 12.16
C ASN A 220 -11.27 -28.62 12.79
N LYS A 221 -11.45 -29.06 14.03
CA LYS A 221 -10.68 -30.14 14.68
C LYS A 221 -11.43 -31.44 14.59
#